data_0beffddf3cd6efacc00b11c625503e6f
#
_entry.id   0beffddf3cd6efacc00b11c625503e6f
#
_cell.length_a   1.000
_cell.length_b   1.000
_cell.length_c   1.000
_cell.angle_alpha   90.00
_cell.angle_beta   90.00
_cell.angle_gamma   90.00
#
_symmetry.space_group_name_H-M   'P 1'
#
loop_
_entity.id
_entity.type
_entity.pdbx_description
1 polymer ?
#
loop_
_entity_poly.entity_id
_entity_poly.type
_entity_poly.pdbx_seq_one_letter_code
_entity_poly.pdbx_strand_id
1 'polypeptide(L)'
;ADYRQPKGWEQATGFALYALQHLPRTKISVEAGKVSVTAMSDSAEHRDEIETKLRRKAPASLQLALSISAPRPVITPFTLRFVKDESGVRFDACSADSEVAQRRILETAKTAGLGTNATCTIGLGVPTPAWADAVVIALKGVAGLGGGSVTFSDADITLVALEGTDQAVFDRVIGEMETSLPDVFALHSTLPEPEVVNEDGSIPEFTATLS
;
A
#
# COMPACT_ATOMS: atom_id res chain seq x y z
N ALA A 1 -1.96 -57.02 14.97
CA ALA A 1 -1.46 -56.34 13.78
C ALA A 1 -0.44 -55.29 14.24
N ASP A 2 0.82 -55.51 13.89
CA ASP A 2 1.92 -54.61 14.26
C ASP A 2 1.95 -53.49 13.23
N TYR A 3 1.27 -52.40 13.55
CA TYR A 3 1.26 -51.19 12.71
C TYR A 3 2.59 -50.42 12.87
N ARG A 4 3.47 -50.58 11.91
CA ARG A 4 4.70 -49.74 11.87
C ARG A 4 4.31 -48.32 11.51
N GLN A 5 4.70 -47.38 12.35
CA GLN A 5 4.50 -45.98 12.07
C GLN A 5 5.25 -45.57 10.77
N PRO A 6 4.63 -44.77 9.89
CA PRO A 6 5.29 -44.28 8.69
C PRO A 6 6.50 -43.43 9.04
N LYS A 7 7.54 -43.44 8.18
CA LYS A 7 8.72 -42.61 8.36
C LYS A 7 8.35 -41.11 8.41
N GLY A 8 8.88 -40.39 9.39
CA GLY A 8 8.61 -38.96 9.58
C GLY A 8 7.35 -38.64 10.37
N TRP A 9 6.56 -39.64 10.78
CA TRP A 9 5.33 -39.43 11.54
C TRP A 9 5.59 -38.80 12.92
N GLU A 10 6.55 -39.31 13.66
CA GLU A 10 6.91 -38.81 14.99
C GLU A 10 7.36 -37.36 14.95
N GLN A 11 8.20 -37.01 13.97
CA GLN A 11 8.68 -35.64 13.78
C GLN A 11 7.52 -34.68 13.39
N ALA A 12 6.64 -35.14 12.50
CA ALA A 12 5.47 -34.37 12.08
C ALA A 12 4.50 -34.13 13.26
N THR A 13 4.22 -35.16 14.05
CA THR A 13 3.35 -35.05 15.22
C THR A 13 3.95 -34.17 16.32
N GLY A 14 5.24 -34.35 16.62
CA GLY A 14 5.94 -33.49 17.58
C GLY A 14 5.94 -32.03 17.19
N PHE A 15 6.17 -31.73 15.91
CA PHE A 15 6.08 -30.36 15.41
C PHE A 15 4.65 -29.82 15.44
N ALA A 16 3.64 -30.61 15.11
CA ALA A 16 2.24 -30.21 15.18
C ALA A 16 1.82 -29.83 16.62
N LEU A 17 2.23 -30.63 17.61
CA LEU A 17 1.97 -30.32 19.02
C LEU A 17 2.69 -29.03 19.46
N TYR A 18 3.92 -28.81 19.01
CA TYR A 18 4.62 -27.54 19.23
C TYR A 18 3.87 -26.36 18.61
N ALA A 19 3.38 -26.48 17.38
CA ALA A 19 2.63 -25.42 16.73
C ALA A 19 1.30 -25.11 17.45
N LEU A 20 0.59 -26.12 17.93
CA LEU A 20 -0.66 -25.96 18.72
C LEU A 20 -0.45 -25.16 20.01
N GLN A 21 0.70 -25.29 20.66
CA GLN A 21 1.02 -24.55 21.88
C GLN A 21 1.24 -23.05 21.65
N HIS A 22 1.58 -22.66 20.42
CA HIS A 22 1.96 -21.29 20.07
C HIS A 22 0.93 -20.53 19.24
N LEU A 23 -0.13 -21.23 18.79
CA LEU A 23 -1.15 -20.67 17.91
C LEU A 23 -2.55 -20.93 18.46
N PRO A 24 -3.26 -19.92 18.98
CA PRO A 24 -4.68 -20.04 19.29
C PRO A 24 -5.49 -20.19 17.99
N ARG A 25 -6.66 -20.84 18.08
CA ARG A 25 -7.59 -20.99 16.94
C ARG A 25 -6.94 -21.60 15.70
N THR A 26 -6.29 -22.75 15.88
CA THR A 26 -5.48 -23.39 14.84
C THR A 26 -6.09 -24.69 14.40
N LYS A 27 -6.07 -24.95 13.08
CA LYS A 27 -6.32 -26.24 12.46
C LYS A 27 -5.00 -26.77 11.92
N ILE A 28 -4.61 -27.98 12.36
CA ILE A 28 -3.41 -28.64 11.89
C ILE A 28 -3.75 -29.95 11.23
N SER A 29 -3.24 -30.18 10.04
CA SER A 29 -3.28 -31.47 9.34
C SER A 29 -1.89 -32.08 9.35
N VAL A 30 -1.80 -33.32 9.78
CA VAL A 30 -0.54 -34.05 9.90
C VAL A 30 -0.58 -35.27 8.97
N GLU A 31 0.43 -35.33 8.11
CA GLU A 31 0.71 -36.52 7.27
C GLU A 31 2.16 -36.94 7.54
N ALA A 32 2.53 -38.15 7.14
CA ALA A 32 3.92 -38.59 7.30
C ALA A 32 4.88 -37.69 6.52
N GLY A 33 5.71 -36.93 7.25
CA GLY A 33 6.65 -35.99 6.65
C GLY A 33 6.06 -34.65 6.18
N LYS A 34 4.75 -34.38 6.44
CA LYS A 34 4.12 -33.11 6.06
C LYS A 34 3.20 -32.58 7.16
N VAL A 35 3.27 -31.28 7.43
CA VAL A 35 2.35 -30.59 8.35
C VAL A 35 1.80 -29.35 7.68
N SER A 36 0.48 -29.22 7.71
CA SER A 36 -0.23 -28.02 7.23
C SER A 36 -0.87 -27.33 8.43
N VAL A 37 -0.54 -26.05 8.64
CA VAL A 37 -1.04 -25.23 9.75
C VAL A 37 -1.90 -24.12 9.16
N THR A 38 -3.16 -24.06 9.57
CA THR A 38 -4.06 -22.93 9.27
C THR A 38 -4.43 -22.27 10.58
N ALA A 39 -4.15 -20.99 10.74
CA ALA A 39 -4.40 -20.25 11.97
C ALA A 39 -4.81 -18.80 11.70
N MET A 40 -5.29 -18.13 12.74
CA MET A 40 -5.55 -16.69 12.75
C MET A 40 -4.71 -16.06 13.85
N SER A 41 -3.91 -15.06 13.50
CA SER A 41 -3.15 -14.21 14.42
C SER A 41 -3.94 -12.96 14.79
N ASP A 42 -3.57 -12.32 15.88
CA ASP A 42 -4.21 -11.09 16.35
C ASP A 42 -3.69 -9.83 15.63
N SER A 43 -2.51 -9.90 15.01
CA SER A 43 -1.94 -8.82 14.19
C SER A 43 -1.04 -9.35 13.07
N ALA A 44 -0.69 -8.48 12.11
CA ALA A 44 0.22 -8.82 11.02
C ALA A 44 1.65 -9.07 11.54
N GLU A 45 2.12 -8.24 12.48
CA GLU A 45 3.44 -8.37 13.10
C GLU A 45 3.55 -9.71 13.84
N HIS A 46 2.53 -10.05 14.64
CA HIS A 46 2.49 -11.31 15.37
C HIS A 46 2.43 -12.54 14.43
N ARG A 47 1.72 -12.41 13.29
CA ARG A 47 1.74 -13.43 12.22
C ARG A 47 3.16 -13.68 11.73
N ASP A 48 3.88 -12.61 11.37
CA ASP A 48 5.21 -12.70 10.77
C ASP A 48 6.24 -13.26 11.76
N GLU A 49 6.15 -12.88 13.03
CA GLU A 49 6.96 -13.45 14.12
C GLU A 49 6.71 -14.95 14.28
N ILE A 50 5.44 -15.36 14.32
CA ILE A 50 5.05 -16.77 14.47
C ILE A 50 5.49 -17.58 13.25
N GLU A 51 5.26 -17.09 12.03
CA GLU A 51 5.70 -17.77 10.82
C GLU A 51 7.22 -17.99 10.83
N THR A 52 7.98 -16.95 11.16
CA THR A 52 9.45 -17.03 11.27
C THR A 52 9.86 -18.05 12.33
N LYS A 53 9.23 -18.05 13.49
CA LYS A 53 9.51 -18.97 14.59
C LYS A 53 9.19 -20.43 14.21
N LEU A 54 8.03 -20.67 13.56
CA LEU A 54 7.63 -22.00 13.12
C LEU A 54 8.54 -22.53 12.01
N ARG A 55 8.90 -21.70 11.01
CA ARG A 55 9.84 -22.10 9.94
C ARG A 55 11.21 -22.46 10.49
N ARG A 56 11.72 -21.68 11.45
CA ARG A 56 13.01 -21.93 12.09
C ARG A 56 13.00 -23.21 12.94
N LYS A 57 11.85 -23.55 13.53
CA LYS A 57 11.71 -24.74 14.41
C LYS A 57 11.39 -26.01 13.65
N ALA A 58 10.87 -25.89 12.43
CA ALA A 58 10.51 -27.05 11.62
C ALA A 58 11.73 -27.90 11.28
N PRO A 59 11.66 -29.23 11.46
CA PRO A 59 12.71 -30.13 10.99
C PRO A 59 12.95 -29.99 9.48
N ALA A 60 14.19 -30.02 9.02
CA ALA A 60 14.53 -29.89 7.60
C ALA A 60 13.91 -30.97 6.71
N SER A 61 13.59 -32.14 7.29
CA SER A 61 12.93 -33.26 6.60
C SER A 61 11.41 -33.11 6.49
N LEU A 62 10.82 -32.06 7.12
CA LEU A 62 9.39 -31.85 7.19
C LEU A 62 8.93 -30.86 6.11
N GLN A 63 7.96 -31.24 5.30
CA GLN A 63 7.24 -30.32 4.42
C GLN A 63 6.24 -29.50 5.25
N LEU A 64 6.50 -28.21 5.40
CA LEU A 64 5.67 -27.31 6.18
C LEU A 64 4.88 -26.36 5.27
N ALA A 65 3.55 -26.42 5.35
CA ALA A 65 2.62 -25.46 4.75
C ALA A 65 2.01 -24.59 5.85
N LEU A 66 2.26 -23.28 5.82
CA LEU A 66 1.69 -22.31 6.75
C LEU A 66 0.68 -21.42 6.02
N SER A 67 -0.51 -21.28 6.62
CA SER A 67 -1.58 -20.38 6.18
C SER A 67 -2.09 -19.63 7.41
N ILE A 68 -1.34 -18.61 7.85
CA ILE A 68 -1.68 -17.81 9.03
C ILE A 68 -2.24 -16.48 8.54
N SER A 69 -3.53 -16.24 8.80
CA SER A 69 -4.20 -14.96 8.51
C SER A 69 -4.08 -14.02 9.71
N ALA A 70 -4.07 -12.72 9.43
CA ALA A 70 -4.17 -11.66 10.44
C ALA A 70 -5.34 -10.73 10.09
N PRO A 71 -6.01 -10.09 11.08
CA PRO A 71 -6.98 -9.06 10.81
C PRO A 71 -6.33 -7.91 10.04
N ARG A 72 -7.03 -7.39 9.03
CA ARG A 72 -6.60 -6.18 8.34
C ARG A 72 -7.10 -4.96 9.12
N PRO A 73 -6.27 -3.92 9.32
CA PRO A 73 -6.71 -2.69 9.98
C PRO A 73 -7.83 -2.03 9.17
N VAL A 74 -8.77 -1.38 9.86
CA VAL A 74 -9.71 -0.45 9.23
C VAL A 74 -9.01 0.90 9.11
N ILE A 75 -8.91 1.41 7.90
CA ILE A 75 -8.27 2.70 7.60
C ILE A 75 -9.38 3.70 7.29
N THR A 76 -9.47 4.76 8.10
CA THR A 76 -10.46 5.82 7.91
C THR A 76 -9.83 7.17 8.29
N PRO A 77 -9.77 8.16 7.41
CA PRO A 77 -10.06 8.05 5.97
C PRO A 77 -9.08 7.11 5.25
N PHE A 78 -9.50 6.50 4.14
CA PHE A 78 -8.63 5.68 3.31
C PHE A 78 -7.74 6.58 2.46
N THR A 79 -6.47 6.72 2.82
CA THR A 79 -5.58 7.77 2.33
C THR A 79 -4.42 7.25 1.51
N LEU A 80 -4.04 8.06 0.52
CA LEU A 80 -2.77 7.94 -0.18
C LEU A 80 -2.25 9.34 -0.46
N ARG A 81 -0.98 9.60 -0.19
CA ARG A 81 -0.30 10.85 -0.59
C ARG A 81 1.01 10.52 -1.27
N PHE A 82 1.09 10.89 -2.53
CA PHE A 82 2.28 10.75 -3.37
C PHE A 82 2.84 12.14 -3.68
N VAL A 83 4.14 12.27 -3.56
CA VAL A 83 4.87 13.52 -3.82
C VAL A 83 6.04 13.24 -4.74
N LYS A 84 6.18 14.08 -5.76
CA LYS A 84 7.33 14.12 -6.67
C LYS A 84 7.81 15.57 -6.76
N ASP A 85 8.89 15.86 -6.12
CA ASP A 85 9.49 17.19 -6.03
C ASP A 85 11.02 17.13 -6.23
N GLU A 86 11.71 18.22 -6.02
CA GLU A 86 13.18 18.32 -6.14
C GLU A 86 13.91 17.41 -5.14
N SER A 87 13.29 17.08 -4.00
CA SER A 87 13.84 16.17 -2.99
C SER A 87 13.69 14.71 -3.37
N GLY A 88 12.92 14.42 -4.43
CA GLY A 88 12.70 13.07 -4.97
C GLY A 88 11.25 12.65 -5.01
N VAL A 89 11.04 11.32 -5.08
CA VAL A 89 9.73 10.71 -5.18
C VAL A 89 9.46 9.87 -3.94
N ARG A 90 8.30 10.09 -3.29
CA ARG A 90 7.93 9.38 -2.06
C ARG A 90 6.42 9.24 -1.89
N PHE A 91 6.04 8.29 -1.05
CA PHE A 91 4.73 8.27 -0.42
C PHE A 91 4.84 8.80 1.01
N ASP A 92 4.05 9.81 1.35
CA ASP A 92 3.86 10.25 2.74
C ASP A 92 2.79 9.39 3.43
N ALA A 93 1.82 8.88 2.65
CA ALA A 93 0.84 7.88 3.07
C ALA A 93 0.53 6.96 1.89
N CYS A 94 0.34 5.66 2.15
CA CYS A 94 -0.06 4.71 1.12
C CYS A 94 -0.95 3.63 1.72
N SER A 95 -2.20 3.56 1.26
CA SER A 95 -3.17 2.53 1.61
C SER A 95 -3.58 1.73 0.38
N ALA A 96 -3.74 0.43 0.57
CA ALA A 96 -4.24 -0.49 -0.44
C ALA A 96 -5.26 -1.46 0.17
N ASP A 97 -6.21 -1.93 -0.62
CA ASP A 97 -7.21 -2.91 -0.17
C ASP A 97 -6.72 -4.36 -0.26
N SER A 98 -5.68 -4.59 -1.06
CA SER A 98 -5.15 -5.93 -1.35
C SER A 98 -3.68 -5.89 -1.75
N GLU A 99 -3.00 -7.05 -1.68
CA GLU A 99 -1.63 -7.20 -2.17
C GLU A 99 -1.51 -6.95 -3.69
N VAL A 100 -2.56 -7.24 -4.44
CA VAL A 100 -2.59 -6.98 -5.88
C VAL A 100 -2.63 -5.47 -6.15
N ALA A 101 -3.51 -4.75 -5.46
CA ALA A 101 -3.59 -3.29 -5.53
C ALA A 101 -2.27 -2.63 -5.08
N GLN A 102 -1.72 -3.05 -3.92
CA GLN A 102 -0.43 -2.57 -3.42
C GLN A 102 0.68 -2.71 -4.48
N ARG A 103 0.83 -3.90 -5.05
CA ARG A 103 1.85 -4.19 -6.06
C ARG A 103 1.70 -3.28 -7.27
N ARG A 104 0.48 -3.14 -7.77
CA ARG A 104 0.17 -2.31 -8.95
C ARG A 104 0.47 -0.81 -8.70
N ILE A 105 0.10 -0.30 -7.51
CA ILE A 105 0.40 1.07 -7.09
C ILE A 105 1.91 1.30 -7.02
N LEU A 106 2.65 0.40 -6.34
CA LEU A 106 4.09 0.52 -6.18
C LEU A 106 4.84 0.39 -7.52
N GLU A 107 4.42 -0.50 -8.42
CA GLU A 107 5.00 -0.62 -9.76
C GLU A 107 4.81 0.66 -10.56
N THR A 108 3.62 1.26 -10.53
CA THR A 108 3.37 2.54 -11.19
C THR A 108 4.22 3.68 -10.59
N ALA A 109 4.30 3.75 -9.28
CA ALA A 109 5.11 4.77 -8.61
C ALA A 109 6.62 4.62 -8.90
N LYS A 110 7.12 3.38 -9.07
CA LYS A 110 8.50 3.13 -9.51
C LYS A 110 8.77 3.70 -10.91
N THR A 111 7.83 3.62 -11.83
CA THR A 111 8.00 4.26 -13.15
C THR A 111 8.05 5.78 -13.07
N ALA A 112 7.49 6.38 -12.01
CA ALA A 112 7.57 7.80 -11.72
C ALA A 112 8.85 8.20 -10.96
N GLY A 113 9.69 7.21 -10.55
CA GLY A 113 10.97 7.42 -9.87
C GLY A 113 11.01 7.02 -8.39
N LEU A 114 9.97 6.34 -7.87
CA LEU A 114 9.94 5.89 -6.48
C LEU A 114 11.04 4.85 -6.20
N GLY A 115 11.75 5.01 -5.10
CA GLY A 115 12.75 4.04 -4.62
C GLY A 115 12.15 2.68 -4.20
N THR A 116 13.02 1.69 -3.97
CA THR A 116 12.62 0.28 -3.75
C THR A 116 12.04 -0.02 -2.37
N ASN A 117 12.20 0.85 -1.38
CA ASN A 117 11.84 0.56 0.02
C ASN A 117 10.45 1.04 0.43
N ALA A 118 9.63 1.52 -0.51
CA ALA A 118 8.29 1.99 -0.19
C ALA A 118 7.32 0.81 -0.04
N THR A 119 6.41 0.92 0.92
CA THR A 119 5.34 -0.05 1.18
C THR A 119 4.02 0.69 1.38
N CYS A 120 2.90 0.00 1.13
CA CYS A 120 1.57 0.50 1.47
C CYS A 120 0.96 -0.36 2.58
N THR A 121 0.17 0.23 3.45
CA THR A 121 -0.62 -0.51 4.43
C THR A 121 -1.82 -1.16 3.75
N ILE A 122 -1.96 -2.48 3.90
CA ILE A 122 -3.13 -3.19 3.40
C ILE A 122 -4.21 -3.17 4.47
N GLY A 123 -5.36 -2.57 4.16
CA GLY A 123 -6.45 -2.39 5.12
C GLY A 123 -7.84 -2.53 4.52
N LEU A 124 -8.83 -2.43 5.40
CA LEU A 124 -10.25 -2.31 5.08
C LEU A 124 -10.65 -0.83 5.08
N GLY A 125 -11.74 -0.49 4.42
CA GLY A 125 -12.26 0.88 4.36
C GLY A 125 -12.06 1.55 3.00
N VAL A 126 -11.60 0.80 1.99
CA VAL A 126 -11.49 1.31 0.62
C VAL A 126 -12.87 1.83 0.14
N PRO A 127 -12.95 3.06 -0.41
CA PRO A 127 -14.23 3.65 -0.81
C PRO A 127 -14.86 2.94 -2.02
N THR A 128 -14.04 2.35 -2.88
CA THR A 128 -14.49 1.66 -4.11
C THR A 128 -13.48 0.61 -4.56
N PRO A 129 -13.91 -0.49 -5.20
CA PRO A 129 -13.01 -1.46 -5.83
C PRO A 129 -12.10 -0.85 -6.92
N ALA A 130 -12.46 0.30 -7.49
CA ALA A 130 -11.67 1.03 -8.49
C ALA A 130 -10.53 1.88 -7.90
N TRP A 131 -10.27 1.77 -6.59
CA TRP A 131 -9.23 2.54 -5.90
C TRP A 131 -7.86 2.48 -6.58
N ALA A 132 -7.37 1.26 -6.85
CA ALA A 132 -6.06 1.09 -7.46
C ALA A 132 -6.00 1.67 -8.88
N ASP A 133 -7.10 1.64 -9.64
CA ASP A 133 -7.19 2.25 -10.97
C ASP A 133 -7.08 3.77 -10.87
N ALA A 134 -7.84 4.40 -9.98
CA ALA A 134 -7.79 5.83 -9.75
C ALA A 134 -6.40 6.30 -9.31
N VAL A 135 -5.77 5.57 -8.37
CA VAL A 135 -4.41 5.88 -7.92
C VAL A 135 -3.41 5.78 -9.08
N VAL A 136 -3.47 4.74 -9.91
CA VAL A 136 -2.59 4.58 -11.08
C VAL A 136 -2.75 5.74 -12.06
N ILE A 137 -3.99 6.18 -12.33
CA ILE A 137 -4.27 7.35 -13.18
C ILE A 137 -3.61 8.60 -12.60
N ALA A 138 -3.80 8.85 -11.30
CA ALA A 138 -3.28 10.03 -10.63
C ALA A 138 -1.73 10.04 -10.56
N LEU A 139 -1.09 8.91 -10.29
CA LEU A 139 0.37 8.78 -10.32
C LEU A 139 0.95 9.09 -11.70
N LYS A 140 0.29 8.62 -12.77
CA LYS A 140 0.66 8.93 -14.16
C LYS A 140 0.45 10.42 -14.46
N GLY A 141 -0.62 11.02 -13.95
CA GLY A 141 -0.88 12.45 -14.05
C GLY A 141 0.26 13.27 -13.44
N VAL A 142 0.64 13.00 -12.17
CA VAL A 142 1.77 13.68 -11.52
C VAL A 142 3.09 13.46 -12.29
N ALA A 143 3.32 12.27 -12.84
CA ALA A 143 4.49 12.01 -13.66
C ALA A 143 4.45 12.80 -14.98
N GLY A 144 3.28 12.95 -15.61
CA GLY A 144 3.05 13.72 -16.85
C GLY A 144 3.22 15.22 -16.66
N LEU A 145 2.94 15.74 -15.45
CA LEU A 145 3.21 17.13 -15.04
C LEU A 145 4.71 17.41 -14.77
N GLY A 146 5.54 16.35 -14.75
CA GLY A 146 6.94 16.47 -14.36
C GLY A 146 7.15 16.40 -12.84
N GLY A 147 6.13 16.70 -12.04
CA GLY A 147 6.13 16.65 -10.58
C GLY A 147 4.89 17.26 -9.98
N GLY A 148 4.86 17.31 -8.64
CA GLY A 148 3.73 17.77 -7.87
C GLY A 148 3.34 16.80 -6.77
N SER A 149 2.16 16.95 -6.21
CA SER A 149 1.62 16.03 -5.22
C SER A 149 0.19 15.65 -5.54
N VAL A 150 -0.17 14.41 -5.22
CA VAL A 150 -1.56 13.97 -5.24
C VAL A 150 -1.92 13.34 -3.90
N THR A 151 -3.05 13.76 -3.35
CA THR A 151 -3.59 13.26 -2.09
C THR A 151 -4.98 12.69 -2.34
N PHE A 152 -5.18 11.46 -1.92
CA PHE A 152 -6.48 10.82 -1.82
C PHE A 152 -6.94 10.83 -0.36
N SER A 153 -8.18 11.18 -0.14
CA SER A 153 -8.90 11.04 1.12
C SER A 153 -10.27 10.46 0.79
N ASP A 154 -10.42 9.17 0.98
CA ASP A 154 -11.56 8.40 0.47
C ASP A 154 -11.78 8.64 -1.04
N ALA A 155 -12.90 9.22 -1.44
CA ALA A 155 -13.22 9.50 -2.84
C ALA A 155 -12.73 10.88 -3.33
N ASP A 156 -12.17 11.70 -2.45
CA ASP A 156 -11.67 13.03 -2.80
C ASP A 156 -10.19 12.95 -3.22
N ILE A 157 -9.88 13.55 -4.36
CA ILE A 157 -8.54 13.64 -4.92
C ILE A 157 -8.12 15.11 -5.01
N THR A 158 -7.03 15.47 -4.35
CA THR A 158 -6.41 16.78 -4.49
C THR A 158 -5.07 16.62 -5.18
N LEU A 159 -4.91 17.28 -6.34
CA LEU A 159 -3.66 17.34 -7.09
C LEU A 159 -3.12 18.76 -7.08
N VAL A 160 -1.86 18.91 -6.73
CA VAL A 160 -1.15 20.18 -6.77
C VAL A 160 0.09 20.02 -7.64
N ALA A 161 0.17 20.77 -8.75
CA ALA A 161 1.33 20.77 -9.64
C ALA A 161 2.53 21.47 -8.98
N LEU A 162 3.72 21.31 -9.53
CA LEU A 162 4.85 22.12 -9.14
C LEU A 162 4.67 23.56 -9.64
N GLU A 163 5.20 24.49 -8.88
CA GLU A 163 5.34 25.87 -9.34
C GLU A 163 6.11 25.93 -10.67
N GLY A 164 5.65 26.77 -11.59
CA GLY A 164 6.26 26.88 -12.92
C GLY A 164 5.88 25.78 -13.91
N THR A 165 4.97 24.87 -13.55
CA THR A 165 4.39 23.92 -14.51
C THR A 165 3.66 24.70 -15.62
N ASP A 166 3.90 24.32 -16.88
CA ASP A 166 3.24 24.94 -18.04
C ASP A 166 1.72 24.71 -18.01
N GLN A 167 0.96 25.81 -18.20
CA GLN A 167 -0.51 25.79 -18.14
C GLN A 167 -1.12 24.83 -19.15
N ALA A 168 -0.62 24.76 -20.38
CA ALA A 168 -1.19 23.89 -21.41
C ALA A 168 -0.91 22.42 -21.09
N VAL A 169 0.23 22.11 -20.48
CA VAL A 169 0.53 20.76 -19.99
C VAL A 169 -0.39 20.40 -18.85
N PHE A 170 -0.60 21.33 -17.91
CA PHE A 170 -1.51 21.13 -16.78
C PHE A 170 -2.93 20.84 -17.26
N ASP A 171 -3.51 21.73 -18.09
CA ASP A 171 -4.89 21.59 -18.59
C ASP A 171 -5.10 20.26 -19.34
N ARG A 172 -4.14 19.85 -20.17
CA ARG A 172 -4.19 18.59 -20.88
C ARG A 172 -4.17 17.40 -19.93
N VAL A 173 -3.25 17.38 -18.96
CA VAL A 173 -3.13 16.25 -18.03
C VAL A 173 -4.36 16.15 -17.12
N ILE A 174 -4.88 17.27 -16.63
CA ILE A 174 -6.09 17.28 -15.81
C ILE A 174 -7.29 16.80 -16.62
N GLY A 175 -7.47 17.25 -17.86
CA GLY A 175 -8.56 16.78 -18.73
C GLY A 175 -8.48 15.28 -19.05
N GLU A 176 -7.27 14.73 -19.25
CA GLU A 176 -7.05 13.29 -19.42
C GLU A 176 -7.41 12.52 -18.12
N MET A 177 -7.06 13.06 -16.95
CA MET A 177 -7.40 12.47 -15.66
C MET A 177 -8.90 12.48 -15.40
N GLU A 178 -9.58 13.62 -15.58
CA GLU A 178 -11.03 13.75 -15.40
C GLU A 178 -11.81 12.77 -16.28
N THR A 179 -11.35 12.56 -17.53
CA THR A 179 -11.97 11.61 -18.46
C THR A 179 -11.73 10.14 -18.06
N SER A 180 -10.62 9.86 -17.41
CA SER A 180 -10.19 8.49 -17.10
C SER A 180 -10.55 8.02 -15.70
N LEU A 181 -10.75 8.95 -14.76
CA LEU A 181 -11.11 8.63 -13.38
C LEU A 181 -12.53 8.04 -13.32
N PRO A 182 -12.76 7.03 -12.48
CA PRO A 182 -14.12 6.57 -12.20
C PRO A 182 -14.99 7.68 -11.58
N ASP A 183 -16.26 7.73 -11.95
CA ASP A 183 -17.23 8.79 -11.57
C ASP A 183 -17.40 8.99 -10.05
N VAL A 184 -17.01 8.00 -9.26
CA VAL A 184 -17.09 8.08 -7.79
C VAL A 184 -16.06 9.04 -7.20
N PHE A 185 -14.99 9.36 -7.94
CA PHE A 185 -13.92 10.23 -7.46
C PHE A 185 -14.15 11.69 -7.87
N ALA A 186 -13.92 12.61 -6.92
CA ALA A 186 -13.91 14.04 -7.16
C ALA A 186 -12.45 14.53 -7.26
N LEU A 187 -12.07 15.12 -8.40
CA LEU A 187 -10.73 15.68 -8.62
C LEU A 187 -10.75 17.19 -8.39
N HIS A 188 -9.91 17.64 -7.48
CA HIS A 188 -9.58 19.05 -7.24
C HIS A 188 -8.12 19.26 -7.65
N SER A 189 -7.89 20.09 -8.65
CA SER A 189 -6.55 20.36 -9.17
C SER A 189 -6.16 21.81 -8.96
N THR A 190 -4.90 22.04 -8.62
CA THR A 190 -4.33 23.38 -8.40
C THR A 190 -3.02 23.50 -9.14
N LEU A 191 -2.90 24.54 -9.96
CA LEU A 191 -1.64 25.02 -10.50
C LEU A 191 -1.21 26.23 -9.65
N PRO A 192 -0.11 26.16 -8.87
CA PRO A 192 0.37 27.27 -8.09
C PRO A 192 0.78 28.42 -9.02
N GLU A 193 0.33 29.63 -8.69
CA GLU A 193 0.86 30.83 -9.35
C GLU A 193 2.30 31.07 -8.88
N PRO A 194 3.22 31.47 -9.78
CA PRO A 194 4.58 31.82 -9.38
C PRO A 194 4.55 32.98 -8.39
N GLU A 195 5.33 32.89 -7.31
CA GLU A 195 5.46 33.98 -6.37
C GLU A 195 6.01 35.22 -7.11
N VAL A 196 5.20 36.28 -7.17
CA VAL A 196 5.64 37.57 -7.72
C VAL A 196 6.58 38.21 -6.69
N VAL A 197 7.88 38.12 -6.95
CA VAL A 197 8.90 38.81 -6.14
C VAL A 197 9.19 40.13 -6.81
N ASN A 198 9.16 41.23 -6.06
CA ASN A 198 9.58 42.53 -6.56
C ASN A 198 11.06 42.51 -6.97
N GLU A 199 11.50 43.45 -7.78
CA GLU A 199 12.90 43.58 -8.24
C GLU A 199 13.92 43.71 -7.07
N ASP A 200 13.44 44.06 -5.88
CA ASP A 200 14.24 44.17 -4.64
C ASP A 200 14.23 42.87 -3.80
N GLY A 201 13.56 41.79 -4.27
CA GLY A 201 13.44 40.52 -3.59
C GLY A 201 12.39 40.50 -2.50
N SER A 202 11.53 41.50 -2.37
CA SER A 202 10.42 41.53 -1.42
C SER A 202 9.15 40.96 -2.02
N ILE A 203 8.30 40.29 -1.20
CA ILE A 203 6.96 39.84 -1.59
C ILE A 203 6.02 41.05 -1.53
N PRO A 204 5.21 41.31 -2.57
CA PRO A 204 4.27 42.44 -2.55
C PRO A 204 3.20 42.22 -1.45
N GLU A 205 3.04 43.22 -0.55
CA GLU A 205 1.97 43.23 0.43
C GLU A 205 0.63 43.58 -0.25
N PHE A 206 -0.28 42.63 -0.32
CA PHE A 206 -1.66 42.87 -0.76
C PHE A 206 -2.50 43.41 0.38
N THR A 207 -2.81 44.74 0.34
CA THR A 207 -3.76 45.34 1.29
C THR A 207 -5.16 45.31 0.67
N ALA A 208 -6.05 44.44 1.14
CA ALA A 208 -7.45 44.48 0.77
C ALA A 208 -8.22 45.46 1.65
N THR A 209 -8.66 46.60 1.09
CA THR A 209 -9.53 47.55 1.77
C THR A 209 -10.97 47.17 1.46
N LEU A 210 -11.70 46.59 2.44
CA LEU A 210 -13.14 46.38 2.35
C LEU A 210 -13.85 47.73 2.64
N SER A 211 -14.55 48.26 1.65
CA SER A 211 -15.44 49.42 1.76
C SER A 211 -16.91 48.99 1.78
#